data_89b46c74ed04eb0196f4615321e0a124
#
_entry.id   89b46c74ed04eb0196f4615321e0a124
#
_cell.length_a   1.000
_cell.length_b   1.000
_cell.length_c   1.000
_cell.angle_alpha   90.00
_cell.angle_beta   90.00
_cell.angle_gamma   90.00
#
_symmetry.space_group_name_H-M   'P 1'
#
loop_
_entity.id
_entity.type
_entity.pdbx_description
1 polymer ?
#
loop_
_entity_poly.entity_id
_entity_poly.type
_entity_poly.pdbx_seq_one_letter_code
_entity_poly.pdbx_strand_id
1 'polypeptide(L)'
;MATGPVIDRATDADASEIATLFLASRADALPYLRRVHSDESVHNWVRTIMLVQGQTWVVRQDGQILGFVNLAGDALNQLYLQPGQYRRGIGSMLLAQAKALSPGRLQLFTFQRNTRARAFYEARGFRVVGLNDGSQNEEGEPDVLYVWEAASG
;
A
#
# COMPACT_ATOMS: atom_id res chain seq x y z
N MET A 1 -0.11 -16.95 -24.74
CA MET A 1 0.86 -17.20 -23.65
C MET A 1 0.57 -16.27 -22.50
N ALA A 2 0.46 -16.83 -21.30
CA ALA A 2 0.32 -16.01 -20.10
C ALA A 2 1.64 -15.26 -19.88
N THR A 3 1.55 -13.94 -19.69
CA THR A 3 2.70 -13.12 -19.33
C THR A 3 2.78 -13.01 -17.82
N GLY A 4 3.98 -12.88 -17.28
CA GLY A 4 4.18 -12.65 -15.85
C GLY A 4 3.67 -11.29 -15.42
N PRO A 5 3.61 -11.04 -14.10
CA PRO A 5 3.23 -9.73 -13.58
C PRO A 5 4.17 -8.63 -14.06
N VAL A 6 3.61 -7.47 -14.41
CA VAL A 6 4.35 -6.30 -14.90
C VAL A 6 3.99 -5.10 -14.05
N ILE A 7 4.98 -4.28 -13.70
CA ILE A 7 4.74 -3.04 -12.96
C ILE A 7 4.60 -1.87 -13.95
N ASP A 8 3.54 -1.06 -13.73
CA ASP A 8 3.20 0.10 -14.58
C ASP A 8 2.82 1.29 -13.72
N ARG A 9 2.98 2.50 -14.26
CA ARG A 9 2.42 3.69 -13.64
C ARG A 9 0.90 3.67 -13.79
N ALA A 10 0.17 3.95 -12.69
CA ALA A 10 -1.28 4.03 -12.73
C ALA A 10 -1.74 5.27 -13.51
N THR A 11 -2.87 5.15 -14.19
CA THR A 11 -3.53 6.25 -14.89
C THR A 11 -4.94 6.46 -14.35
N ASP A 12 -5.61 7.52 -14.78
CA ASP A 12 -6.99 7.79 -14.38
C ASP A 12 -7.94 6.64 -14.72
N ALA A 13 -7.65 5.92 -15.80
CA ALA A 13 -8.45 4.76 -16.20
C ALA A 13 -8.40 3.62 -15.18
N ASP A 14 -7.40 3.60 -14.31
CA ASP A 14 -7.21 2.56 -13.29
C ASP A 14 -7.94 2.86 -11.98
N ALA A 15 -8.49 4.07 -11.83
CA ALA A 15 -9.03 4.54 -10.55
C ALA A 15 -10.09 3.62 -9.95
N SER A 16 -11.03 3.16 -10.76
CA SER A 16 -12.12 2.31 -10.28
C SER A 16 -11.62 0.95 -9.82
N GLU A 17 -10.72 0.35 -10.58
CA GLU A 17 -10.14 -0.96 -10.22
C GLU A 17 -9.27 -0.86 -8.97
N ILE A 18 -8.49 0.21 -8.83
CA ILE A 18 -7.68 0.47 -7.63
C ILE A 18 -8.57 0.62 -6.40
N ALA A 19 -9.65 1.40 -6.50
CA ALA A 19 -10.56 1.61 -5.38
C ALA A 19 -11.26 0.30 -4.97
N THR A 20 -11.68 -0.50 -5.92
CA THR A 20 -12.29 -1.81 -5.66
C THR A 20 -11.30 -2.74 -4.95
N LEU A 21 -10.05 -2.76 -5.41
CA LEU A 21 -8.98 -3.54 -4.80
C LEU A 21 -8.71 -3.08 -3.36
N PHE A 22 -8.61 -1.77 -3.15
CA PHE A 22 -8.40 -1.19 -1.83
C PHE A 22 -9.47 -1.66 -0.84
N LEU A 23 -10.75 -1.55 -1.24
CA LEU A 23 -11.87 -1.96 -0.40
C LEU A 23 -11.84 -3.46 -0.11
N ALA A 24 -11.62 -4.29 -1.12
CA ALA A 24 -11.57 -5.74 -0.97
C ALA A 24 -10.40 -6.18 -0.08
N SER A 25 -9.23 -5.59 -0.28
CA SER A 25 -8.03 -5.90 0.48
C SER A 25 -8.18 -5.55 1.97
N ARG A 26 -8.75 -4.37 2.26
CA ARG A 26 -9.00 -3.96 3.64
C ARG A 26 -10.03 -4.85 4.33
N ALA A 27 -11.10 -5.20 3.64
CA ALA A 27 -12.13 -6.08 4.18
C ALA A 27 -11.58 -7.48 4.51
N ASP A 28 -10.68 -7.99 3.66
CA ASP A 28 -10.07 -9.30 3.85
C ASP A 28 -8.99 -9.30 4.95
N ALA A 29 -8.06 -8.34 4.87
CA ALA A 29 -6.89 -8.31 5.76
C ALA A 29 -7.18 -7.64 7.12
N LEU A 30 -8.14 -6.72 7.17
CA LEU A 30 -8.41 -5.87 8.32
C LEU A 30 -9.88 -5.87 8.71
N PRO A 31 -10.48 -7.08 8.95
CA PRO A 31 -11.92 -7.17 9.23
C PRO A 31 -12.33 -6.48 10.53
N TYR A 32 -11.40 -6.29 11.46
CA TYR A 32 -11.64 -5.60 12.73
C TYR A 32 -11.67 -4.07 12.59
N LEU A 33 -11.25 -3.55 11.44
CA LEU A 33 -11.09 -2.11 11.25
C LEU A 33 -12.44 -1.44 11.05
N ARG A 34 -12.68 -0.36 11.81
CA ARG A 34 -13.91 0.41 11.66
C ARG A 34 -13.93 1.06 10.28
N ARG A 35 -15.06 0.92 9.59
CA ARG A 35 -15.26 1.54 8.29
C ARG A 35 -15.68 2.99 8.48
N VAL A 36 -14.87 3.94 8.01
CA VAL A 36 -15.08 5.37 8.16
C VAL A 36 -15.72 5.99 6.92
N HIS A 37 -15.44 5.43 5.74
CA HIS A 37 -15.86 5.99 4.46
C HIS A 37 -16.71 5.00 3.66
N SER A 38 -17.69 5.51 2.90
CA SER A 38 -18.49 4.70 1.98
C SER A 38 -17.67 4.27 0.76
N ASP A 39 -18.16 3.27 0.02
CA ASP A 39 -17.51 2.84 -1.24
C ASP A 39 -17.38 4.02 -2.21
N GLU A 40 -18.45 4.80 -2.37
CA GLU A 40 -18.45 5.95 -3.26
C GLU A 40 -17.39 6.98 -2.85
N SER A 41 -17.28 7.24 -1.56
CA SER A 41 -16.29 8.17 -1.01
C SER A 41 -14.87 7.68 -1.28
N VAL A 42 -14.61 6.37 -1.14
CA VAL A 42 -13.31 5.78 -1.45
C VAL A 42 -12.98 5.88 -2.94
N HIS A 43 -13.94 5.58 -3.82
CA HIS A 43 -13.74 5.72 -5.27
C HIS A 43 -13.40 7.17 -5.64
N ASN A 44 -14.12 8.12 -5.05
CA ASN A 44 -13.86 9.54 -5.28
C ASN A 44 -12.47 9.97 -4.79
N TRP A 45 -12.08 9.51 -3.61
CA TRP A 45 -10.77 9.80 -3.03
C TRP A 45 -9.63 9.26 -3.90
N VAL A 46 -9.74 8.04 -4.41
CA VAL A 46 -8.73 7.47 -5.31
C VAL A 46 -8.55 8.35 -6.54
N ARG A 47 -9.67 8.73 -7.18
CA ARG A 47 -9.65 9.48 -8.43
C ARG A 47 -9.13 10.91 -8.25
N THR A 48 -9.54 11.58 -7.17
CA THR A 48 -9.29 13.02 -7.01
C THR A 48 -8.08 13.35 -6.12
N ILE A 49 -7.69 12.44 -5.25
CA ILE A 49 -6.60 12.69 -4.30
C ILE A 49 -5.41 11.76 -4.56
N MET A 50 -5.62 10.45 -4.44
CA MET A 50 -4.51 9.51 -4.49
C MET A 50 -3.79 9.51 -5.83
N LEU A 51 -4.53 9.51 -6.95
CA LEU A 51 -3.91 9.51 -8.28
C LEU A 51 -3.36 10.87 -8.70
N VAL A 52 -3.75 11.94 -8.02
CA VAL A 52 -3.31 13.31 -8.31
C VAL A 52 -2.10 13.70 -7.47
N GLN A 53 -2.07 13.29 -6.21
CA GLN A 53 -0.99 13.65 -5.28
C GLN A 53 0.00 12.50 -5.16
N GLY A 54 1.28 12.78 -5.43
CA GLY A 54 2.32 11.76 -5.41
C GLY A 54 2.30 10.87 -6.64
N GLN A 55 2.76 9.63 -6.48
CA GLN A 55 2.83 8.65 -7.57
C GLN A 55 2.15 7.36 -7.16
N THR A 56 1.36 6.78 -8.08
CA THR A 56 0.75 5.47 -7.88
C THR A 56 1.23 4.53 -8.97
N TRP A 57 1.67 3.34 -8.56
CA TRP A 57 2.14 2.28 -9.44
C TRP A 57 1.33 1.02 -9.19
N VAL A 58 1.09 0.25 -10.25
CA VAL A 58 0.31 -0.98 -10.16
C VAL A 58 1.11 -2.16 -10.68
N VAL A 59 0.82 -3.35 -10.18
CA VAL A 59 1.27 -4.60 -10.78
C VAL A 59 0.09 -5.20 -11.51
N ARG A 60 0.29 -5.48 -12.79
CA ARG A 60 -0.75 -5.96 -13.71
C ARG A 60 -0.37 -7.32 -14.26
N GLN A 61 -1.35 -8.19 -14.42
CA GLN A 61 -1.18 -9.45 -15.10
C GLN A 61 -2.48 -9.78 -15.83
N ASP A 62 -2.36 -10.08 -17.13
CA ASP A 62 -3.51 -10.45 -17.98
C ASP A 62 -4.65 -9.42 -17.90
N GLY A 63 -4.27 -8.12 -17.88
CA GLY A 63 -5.23 -7.01 -17.85
C GLY A 63 -5.82 -6.70 -16.47
N GLN A 64 -5.44 -7.43 -15.43
CA GLN A 64 -5.96 -7.26 -14.08
C GLN A 64 -4.91 -6.65 -13.15
N ILE A 65 -5.32 -5.68 -12.33
CA ILE A 65 -4.44 -5.12 -11.29
C ILE A 65 -4.42 -6.07 -10.09
N LEU A 66 -3.23 -6.53 -9.74
CA LEU A 66 -3.03 -7.46 -8.62
C LEU A 66 -2.62 -6.73 -7.32
N GLY A 67 -2.12 -5.52 -7.43
CA GLY A 67 -1.72 -4.72 -6.29
C GLY A 67 -1.31 -3.33 -6.73
N PHE A 68 -1.22 -2.41 -5.78
CA PHE A 68 -0.78 -1.04 -6.06
C PHE A 68 -0.01 -0.46 -4.88
N VAL A 69 0.80 0.55 -5.17
CA VAL A 69 1.52 1.35 -4.17
C VAL A 69 1.35 2.82 -4.50
N ASN A 70 1.12 3.63 -3.48
CA ASN A 70 1.09 5.09 -3.59
C ASN A 70 2.20 5.68 -2.73
N LEU A 71 2.98 6.58 -3.31
CA LEU A 71 4.14 7.19 -2.69
C LEU A 71 4.11 8.70 -2.89
N ALA A 72 4.36 9.45 -1.83
CA ALA A 72 4.53 10.91 -1.90
C ALA A 72 5.83 11.26 -1.18
N GLY A 73 6.86 11.68 -1.94
CA GLY A 73 8.19 11.90 -1.37
C GLY A 73 8.76 10.59 -0.82
N ASP A 74 9.12 10.55 0.46
CA ASP A 74 9.56 9.33 1.14
C ASP A 74 8.43 8.61 1.89
N ALA A 75 7.20 9.13 1.81
CA ALA A 75 6.06 8.53 2.49
C ALA A 75 5.37 7.51 1.60
N LEU A 76 5.46 6.24 1.98
CA LEU A 76 4.73 5.16 1.36
C LEU A 76 3.34 5.14 2.00
N ASN A 77 2.36 5.76 1.33
CA ASN A 77 1.05 5.99 1.92
C ASN A 77 0.11 4.80 1.81
N GLN A 78 0.20 4.05 0.71
CA GLN A 78 -0.69 2.91 0.45
C GLN A 78 0.10 1.80 -0.23
N LEU A 79 -0.09 0.57 0.22
CA LEU A 79 0.37 -0.64 -0.46
C LEU A 79 -0.64 -1.74 -0.17
N TYR A 80 -1.37 -2.16 -1.19
CA TYR A 80 -2.41 -3.18 -1.05
C TYR A 80 -2.35 -4.18 -2.19
N LEU A 81 -2.72 -5.43 -1.89
CA LEU A 81 -2.80 -6.53 -2.86
C LEU A 81 -4.22 -7.04 -2.94
N GLN A 82 -4.61 -7.56 -4.10
CA GLN A 82 -5.85 -8.31 -4.24
C GLN A 82 -5.85 -9.47 -3.24
N PRO A 83 -6.99 -9.77 -2.59
CA PRO A 83 -7.09 -10.97 -1.78
C PRO A 83 -6.68 -12.21 -2.59
N GLY A 84 -5.87 -13.08 -1.98
CA GLY A 84 -5.35 -14.26 -2.64
C GLY A 84 -4.05 -14.09 -3.40
N GLN A 85 -3.53 -12.88 -3.52
CA GLN A 85 -2.29 -12.60 -4.24
C GLN A 85 -1.05 -12.50 -3.34
N TYR A 86 -1.18 -12.92 -2.10
CA TYR A 86 -0.07 -12.91 -1.16
C TYR A 86 0.94 -14.02 -1.51
N ARG A 87 2.21 -13.79 -1.18
CA ARG A 87 3.33 -14.74 -1.37
C ARG A 87 3.66 -15.05 -2.84
N ARG A 88 3.24 -14.20 -3.76
CA ARG A 88 3.57 -14.31 -5.19
C ARG A 88 4.65 -13.31 -5.63
N GLY A 89 5.22 -12.55 -4.69
CA GLY A 89 6.22 -11.53 -5.01
C GLY A 89 5.64 -10.19 -5.48
N ILE A 90 4.31 -10.04 -5.51
CA ILE A 90 3.66 -8.79 -5.95
C ILE A 90 4.01 -7.63 -5.00
N GLY A 91 3.90 -7.86 -3.69
CA GLY A 91 4.27 -6.85 -2.69
C GLY A 91 5.74 -6.45 -2.79
N SER A 92 6.62 -7.42 -3.06
CA SER A 92 8.05 -7.16 -3.23
C SER A 92 8.33 -6.32 -4.47
N MET A 93 7.62 -6.53 -5.57
CA MET A 93 7.74 -5.71 -6.78
C MET A 93 7.35 -4.27 -6.50
N LEU A 94 6.23 -4.07 -5.80
CA LEU A 94 5.74 -2.74 -5.44
C LEU A 94 6.68 -2.02 -4.50
N LEU A 95 7.20 -2.73 -3.49
CA LEU A 95 8.14 -2.15 -2.54
C LEU A 95 9.48 -1.81 -3.20
N ALA A 96 9.96 -2.65 -4.11
CA ALA A 96 11.17 -2.36 -4.87
C ALA A 96 11.02 -1.09 -5.70
N GLN A 97 9.84 -0.88 -6.31
CA GLN A 97 9.55 0.36 -7.04
C GLN A 97 9.57 1.57 -6.11
N ALA A 98 8.97 1.46 -4.93
CA ALA A 98 8.98 2.54 -3.94
C ALA A 98 10.42 2.87 -3.51
N LYS A 99 11.25 1.87 -3.27
CA LYS A 99 12.66 2.08 -2.91
C LYS A 99 13.45 2.72 -4.04
N ALA A 100 13.13 2.39 -5.29
CA ALA A 100 13.78 3.00 -6.45
C ALA A 100 13.39 4.48 -6.60
N LEU A 101 12.16 4.83 -6.26
CA LEU A 101 11.67 6.22 -6.33
C LEU A 101 12.13 7.06 -5.14
N SER A 102 12.43 6.44 -4.00
CA SER A 102 12.94 7.11 -2.80
C SER A 102 14.14 6.31 -2.28
N PRO A 103 15.30 6.39 -2.94
CA PRO A 103 16.39 5.45 -2.70
C PRO A 103 17.12 5.61 -1.37
N GLY A 104 16.91 6.72 -0.67
CA GLY A 104 17.56 6.93 0.62
C GLY A 104 16.75 6.50 1.81
N ARG A 105 15.43 6.60 1.71
CA ARG A 105 14.55 6.43 2.87
C ARG A 105 13.10 6.24 2.45
N LEU A 106 12.38 5.42 3.23
CA LEU A 106 10.93 5.32 3.16
C LEU A 106 10.38 5.30 4.59
N GLN A 107 9.19 5.88 4.76
CA GLN A 107 8.46 5.79 6.01
C GLN A 107 7.00 5.40 5.72
N LEU A 108 6.39 4.67 6.65
CA LEU A 108 5.00 4.25 6.49
C LEU A 108 4.36 3.97 7.85
N PHE A 109 3.04 4.03 7.86
CA PHE A 109 2.23 3.57 8.98
C PHE A 109 1.53 2.28 8.61
N THR A 110 1.41 1.36 9.57
CA THR A 110 0.53 0.21 9.48
C THR A 110 -0.12 -0.04 10.84
N PHE A 111 -1.23 -0.76 10.87
CA PHE A 111 -1.90 -1.03 12.13
C PHE A 111 -1.15 -2.09 12.93
N GLN A 112 -1.10 -1.93 14.25
CA GLN A 112 -0.35 -2.85 15.11
C GLN A 112 -0.85 -4.29 14.99
N ARG A 113 -2.15 -4.48 14.79
CA ARG A 113 -2.76 -5.80 14.63
C ARG A 113 -2.56 -6.42 13.26
N ASN A 114 -2.07 -5.66 12.28
CA ASN A 114 -1.81 -6.20 10.95
C ASN A 114 -0.46 -6.93 10.94
N THR A 115 -0.45 -8.11 11.54
CA THR A 115 0.78 -8.88 11.73
C THR A 115 1.43 -9.29 10.42
N ARG A 116 0.64 -9.56 9.38
CA ARG A 116 1.16 -9.90 8.05
C ARG A 116 1.96 -8.74 7.45
N ALA A 117 1.40 -7.54 7.48
CA ALA A 117 2.09 -6.35 6.96
C ALA A 117 3.35 -6.06 7.78
N ARG A 118 3.27 -6.16 9.10
CA ARG A 118 4.41 -5.94 9.97
C ARG A 118 5.55 -6.91 9.64
N ALA A 119 5.24 -8.18 9.50
CA ALA A 119 6.24 -9.19 9.15
C ALA A 119 6.86 -8.91 7.77
N PHE A 120 6.02 -8.49 6.81
CA PHE A 120 6.46 -8.14 5.46
C PHE A 120 7.49 -7.01 5.48
N TYR A 121 7.20 -5.92 6.17
CA TYR A 121 8.09 -4.76 6.24
C TYR A 121 9.34 -5.04 7.05
N GLU A 122 9.21 -5.71 8.19
CA GLU A 122 10.36 -6.03 9.05
C GLU A 122 11.35 -6.95 8.34
N ALA A 123 10.85 -7.92 7.57
CA ALA A 123 11.71 -8.81 6.77
C ALA A 123 12.47 -8.06 5.67
N ARG A 124 12.04 -6.83 5.32
CA ARG A 124 12.62 -6.03 4.23
C ARG A 124 13.36 -4.81 4.72
N GLY A 125 13.75 -4.81 5.99
CA GLY A 125 14.64 -3.80 6.54
C GLY A 125 13.96 -2.59 7.17
N PHE A 126 12.64 -2.62 7.32
CA PHE A 126 11.93 -1.57 8.05
C PHE A 126 12.01 -1.82 9.55
N ARG A 127 12.20 -0.75 10.31
CA ARG A 127 12.26 -0.81 11.77
C ARG A 127 11.19 0.07 12.39
N VAL A 128 10.69 -0.34 13.55
CA VAL A 128 9.73 0.45 14.31
C VAL A 128 10.42 1.67 14.88
N VAL A 129 9.86 2.85 14.62
CA VAL A 129 10.34 4.10 15.21
C VAL A 129 9.28 4.79 16.08
N GLY A 130 8.06 4.33 16.06
CA GLY A 130 6.99 4.87 16.89
C GLY A 130 5.81 3.93 17.01
N LEU A 131 5.20 3.89 18.18
CA LEU A 131 3.96 3.17 18.44
C LEU A 131 2.92 4.18 18.87
N ASN A 132 1.74 4.17 18.23
CA ASN A 132 0.66 5.13 18.49
C ASN A 132 -0.60 4.40 18.92
N ASP A 133 -1.42 5.07 19.74
CA ASP A 133 -2.62 4.47 20.34
C ASP A 133 -3.86 4.56 19.44
N GLY A 134 -3.73 5.12 18.25
CA GLY A 134 -4.85 5.27 17.31
C GLY A 134 -5.55 6.62 17.40
N SER A 135 -5.16 7.48 18.36
CA SER A 135 -5.81 8.78 18.53
C SER A 135 -5.58 9.74 17.36
N GLN A 136 -4.59 9.47 16.52
CA GLN A 136 -4.19 10.33 15.41
C GLN A 136 -4.71 9.85 14.05
N ASN A 137 -5.42 8.70 14.00
CA ASN A 137 -5.97 8.22 12.74
C ASN A 137 -7.50 8.12 12.80
N GLU A 138 -8.13 8.10 11.62
CA GLU A 138 -9.59 8.14 11.50
C GLU A 138 -10.27 6.93 12.11
N GLU A 139 -9.62 5.77 12.05
CA GLU A 139 -10.18 4.51 12.51
C GLU A 139 -10.09 4.33 14.02
N GLY A 140 -9.26 5.13 14.70
CA GLY A 140 -9.01 4.99 16.13
C GLY A 140 -8.29 3.70 16.49
N GLU A 141 -7.61 3.08 15.53
CA GLU A 141 -6.93 1.80 15.69
C GLU A 141 -5.43 2.03 15.94
N PRO A 142 -4.84 1.40 16.97
CA PRO A 142 -3.40 1.56 17.22
C PRO A 142 -2.56 1.23 16.00
N ASP A 143 -1.61 2.10 15.68
CA ASP A 143 -0.74 1.94 14.54
C ASP A 143 0.74 1.99 14.90
N VAL A 144 1.59 1.73 13.93
CA VAL A 144 3.04 1.71 14.10
C VAL A 144 3.68 2.46 12.94
N LEU A 145 4.66 3.32 13.26
CA LEU A 145 5.46 4.02 12.27
C LEU A 145 6.74 3.21 12.01
N TYR A 146 6.93 2.84 10.75
CA TYR A 146 8.11 2.14 10.27
C TYR A 146 8.97 3.06 9.43
N VAL A 147 10.27 2.88 9.50
CA VAL A 147 11.24 3.57 8.65
C VAL A 147 12.21 2.54 8.07
N TRP A 148 12.49 2.68 6.78
CA TRP A 148 13.58 2.02 6.09
C TRP A 148 14.56 3.08 5.63
N GLU A 149 15.85 2.83 5.86
CA GLU A 149 16.91 3.68 5.36
C GLU A 149 17.91 2.81 4.58
N ALA A 150 18.34 3.33 3.41
CA ALA A 150 19.31 2.62 2.59
C ALA A 150 20.63 2.50 3.34
N ALA A 151 21.31 1.38 3.16
CA ALA A 151 22.63 1.20 3.74
C ALA A 151 23.59 2.26 3.20
N SER A 152 24.29 2.94 4.11
CA SER A 152 25.32 3.90 3.74
C SER A 152 26.54 3.11 3.27
N GLY A 153 26.91 3.31 2.04
CA GLY A 153 28.06 2.58 1.54
C GLY A 153 28.71 2.54 0.51
#